data_ce215bdf96c291fed609afb18b1274fd
#
_entry.id   ce215bdf96c291fed609afb18b1274fd
#
_cell.length_a   1.000
_cell.length_b   1.000
_cell.length_c   1.000
_cell.angle_alpha   90.00
_cell.angle_beta   90.00
_cell.angle_gamma   90.00
#
_symmetry.space_group_name_H-M   'P 1'
#
loop_
_entity.id
_entity.type
_entity.pdbx_description
1 polymer ?
#
loop_
_entity_poly.entity_id
_entity_poly.type
_entity_poly.pdbx_seq_one_letter_code
_entity_poly.pdbx_strand_id
1 'polypeptide(L)'
;MNTTSSITFYCRKSKVNAAGLASIEVCVTMGGERITSTLPRRCAPDEFRKKISSRTQNPIKEYTAAVAEKIEALKTKCIIEGRCLTKDILRTSIQYGFSEHHYT
;
A
#
# COMPACT_ATOMS: atom_id res chain seq x y z
N MET A 1 3.34 -17.12 -19.09
CA MET A 1 3.36 -15.67 -19.23
C MET A 1 3.54 -14.96 -17.90
N ASN A 2 4.45 -14.05 -17.87
CA ASN A 2 4.74 -13.33 -16.64
C ASN A 2 4.00 -12.01 -16.60
N THR A 3 3.16 -11.85 -15.61
CA THR A 3 2.54 -10.57 -15.35
C THR A 3 3.41 -9.87 -14.32
N THR A 4 4.11 -8.84 -14.76
CA THR A 4 4.95 -8.08 -13.86
C THR A 4 4.07 -7.25 -12.94
N SER A 5 4.28 -7.39 -11.65
CA SER A 5 3.58 -6.56 -10.67
C SER A 5 4.56 -6.11 -9.61
N SER A 6 4.35 -4.92 -9.11
CA SER A 6 5.18 -4.40 -8.04
C SER A 6 4.35 -3.53 -7.12
N ILE A 7 4.79 -3.45 -5.88
CA ILE A 7 4.15 -2.64 -4.86
C ILE A 7 5.20 -1.72 -4.29
N THR A 8 4.94 -0.42 -4.36
CA THR A 8 5.87 0.60 -3.91
C THR A 8 5.15 1.53 -2.94
N PHE A 9 5.87 1.98 -1.93
CA PHE A 9 5.31 2.90 -0.94
C PHE A 9 6.05 4.23 -1.00
N TYR A 10 5.31 5.32 -0.79
CA TYR A 10 5.90 6.66 -0.76
C TYR A 10 5.36 7.46 0.41
N CYS A 11 6.12 8.50 0.76
CA CYS A 11 5.64 9.50 1.69
C CYS A 11 6.10 10.85 1.11
N ARG A 12 5.18 11.60 0.53
CA ARG A 12 5.53 12.78 -0.28
C ARG A 12 5.75 14.02 0.55
N LYS A 13 6.90 14.67 0.33
CA LYS A 13 7.23 15.92 1.02
C LYS A 13 6.23 17.03 0.70
N SER A 14 5.68 17.03 -0.50
CA SER A 14 4.74 18.06 -0.92
C SER A 14 3.39 17.96 -0.25
N LYS A 15 3.13 16.88 0.46
CA LYS A 15 1.83 16.66 1.11
C LYS A 15 1.89 16.63 2.62
N VAL A 16 2.95 17.20 3.20
CA VAL A 16 3.06 17.25 4.65
C VAL A 16 2.06 18.24 5.22
N ASN A 17 1.52 17.90 6.40
CA ASN A 17 0.62 18.80 7.12
C ASN A 17 1.44 19.73 8.02
N ALA A 18 0.75 20.48 8.88
CA ALA A 18 1.41 21.43 9.77
C ALA A 18 2.38 20.76 10.74
N ALA A 19 2.17 19.48 11.02
CA ALA A 19 3.05 18.72 11.91
C ALA A 19 4.25 18.13 11.18
N GLY A 20 4.38 18.36 9.87
CA GLY A 20 5.47 17.80 9.08
C GLY A 20 5.26 16.35 8.71
N LEU A 21 4.03 15.86 8.77
CA LEU A 21 3.69 14.48 8.45
C LEU A 21 2.87 14.39 7.18
N ALA A 22 3.08 13.34 6.41
CA ALA A 22 2.29 13.08 5.21
C ALA A 22 1.79 11.65 5.26
N SER A 23 0.66 11.39 4.62
CA SER A 23 0.13 10.04 4.54
C SER A 23 1.02 9.18 3.69
N ILE A 24 1.24 7.95 4.12
CA ILE A 24 1.96 6.97 3.33
C ILE A 24 1.06 6.56 2.19
N GLU A 25 1.60 6.53 0.98
CA GLU A 25 0.85 6.13 -0.22
C GLU A 25 1.41 4.84 -0.76
N VAL A 26 0.57 4.04 -1.34
CA VAL A 26 0.97 2.78 -1.97
C VAL A 26 0.64 2.86 -3.46
N CYS A 27 1.57 2.37 -4.28
CA CYS A 27 1.38 2.25 -5.72
C CYS A 27 1.51 0.79 -6.10
N VAL A 28 0.48 0.25 -6.71
CA VAL A 28 0.48 -1.12 -7.21
C VAL A 28 0.53 -1.06 -8.72
N THR A 29 1.55 -1.65 -9.30
CA THR A 29 1.69 -1.73 -10.75
C THR A 29 1.36 -3.15 -11.18
N MET A 30 0.41 -3.30 -12.08
CA MET A 30 -0.01 -4.61 -12.54
C MET A 30 -0.48 -4.51 -13.98
N GLY A 31 0.12 -5.31 -14.86
CA GLY A 31 -0.28 -5.33 -16.27
C GLY A 31 -0.10 -4.00 -16.98
N GLY A 32 0.88 -3.21 -16.56
CA GLY A 32 1.15 -1.92 -17.18
C GLY A 32 0.34 -0.78 -16.60
N GLU A 33 -0.58 -1.06 -15.70
CA GLU A 33 -1.39 -0.03 -15.05
C GLU A 33 -0.88 0.26 -13.66
N ARG A 34 -1.04 1.49 -13.24
CA ARG A 34 -0.69 1.93 -11.89
C ARG A 34 -1.93 2.29 -11.11
N ILE A 35 -2.03 1.72 -9.93
CA ILE A 35 -3.12 1.99 -9.02
C ILE A 35 -2.52 2.55 -7.75
N THR A 36 -2.93 3.77 -7.38
CA THR A 36 -2.38 4.44 -6.22
C THR A 36 -3.47 4.67 -5.19
N SER A 37 -3.13 4.50 -3.92
CA SER A 37 -4.07 4.78 -2.86
C SER A 37 -3.34 5.31 -1.64
N THR A 38 -4.06 6.03 -0.79
CA THR A 38 -3.52 6.63 0.41
C THR A 38 -3.79 5.70 1.59
N LEU A 39 -2.77 5.47 2.41
CA LEU A 39 -2.91 4.63 3.59
C LEU A 39 -3.29 5.50 4.79
N PRO A 40 -3.93 4.91 5.82
CA PRO A 40 -4.36 5.67 6.99
C PRO A 40 -3.24 5.98 7.98
N ARG A 41 -1.99 5.77 7.60
CA ARG A 41 -0.85 6.03 8.46
C ARG A 41 -0.03 7.18 7.92
N ARG A 42 0.45 8.03 8.81
CA ARG A 42 1.26 9.19 8.45
C ARG A 42 2.66 9.05 9.00
N CYS A 43 3.61 9.68 8.32
CA CYS A 43 4.99 9.66 8.71
C CYS A 43 5.70 10.88 8.14
N ALA A 44 6.77 11.33 8.79
CA ALA A 44 7.61 12.36 8.21
C ALA A 44 8.33 11.76 6.99
N PRO A 45 8.32 12.43 5.84
CA PRO A 45 8.92 11.85 4.63
C PRO A 45 10.38 11.43 4.79
N ASP A 46 11.19 12.22 5.50
CA ASP A 46 12.59 11.86 5.71
C ASP A 46 12.72 10.64 6.60
N GLU A 47 11.90 10.56 7.65
CA GLU A 47 11.86 9.40 8.53
C GLU A 47 11.44 8.15 7.77
N PHE A 48 10.40 8.29 6.94
CA PHE A 48 9.91 7.18 6.15
C PHE A 48 11.02 6.62 5.27
N ARG A 49 11.73 7.49 4.56
CA ARG A 49 12.81 7.07 3.68
C ARG A 49 13.92 6.35 4.44
N LYS A 50 14.32 6.88 5.58
CA LYS A 50 15.36 6.26 6.40
C LYS A 50 14.94 4.90 6.90
N LYS A 51 13.72 4.79 7.41
CA LYS A 51 13.24 3.54 8.00
C LYS A 51 13.00 2.47 6.95
N ILE A 52 12.53 2.84 5.77
CA ILE A 52 12.34 1.87 4.69
C ILE A 52 13.68 1.33 4.20
N SER A 53 14.72 2.17 4.17
CA SER A 53 16.05 1.76 3.73
C SER A 53 16.87 1.08 4.81
N SER A 54 16.41 1.12 6.05
CA SER A 54 17.14 0.56 7.17
C SER A 54 17.22 -0.96 7.09
N ARG A 55 18.33 -1.51 7.53
CA ARG A 55 18.48 -2.97 7.63
C ARG A 55 17.83 -3.50 8.90
N THR A 56 17.60 -2.62 9.86
CA THR A 56 17.01 -2.99 11.13
C THR A 56 15.49 -2.98 11.00
N GLN A 57 14.86 -3.99 11.58
CA GLN A 57 13.40 -4.05 11.60
C GLN A 57 12.86 -2.89 12.43
N ASN A 58 11.81 -2.26 11.94
CA ASN A 58 11.17 -1.13 12.62
C ASN A 58 9.69 -1.10 12.28
N PRO A 59 8.87 -0.33 13.04
CA PRO A 59 7.42 -0.32 12.82
C PRO A 59 7.00 0.08 11.40
N ILE A 60 7.74 0.96 10.75
CA ILE A 60 7.41 1.38 9.39
C ILE A 60 7.62 0.24 8.40
N LYS A 61 8.73 -0.48 8.52
CA LYS A 61 8.99 -1.64 7.66
C LYS A 61 7.95 -2.73 7.90
N GLU A 62 7.60 -2.96 9.16
CA GLU A 62 6.57 -3.94 9.50
C GLU A 62 5.22 -3.56 8.92
N TYR A 63 4.87 -2.29 9.03
CA TYR A 63 3.61 -1.80 8.50
C TYR A 63 3.53 -1.97 6.97
N THR A 64 4.56 -1.52 6.26
CA THR A 64 4.56 -1.61 4.80
C THR A 64 4.60 -3.06 4.34
N ALA A 65 5.35 -3.90 5.03
CA ALA A 65 5.40 -5.33 4.69
C ALA A 65 4.04 -5.98 4.89
N ALA A 66 3.36 -5.67 5.99
CA ALA A 66 2.03 -6.22 6.26
C ALA A 66 1.02 -5.76 5.20
N VAL A 67 1.07 -4.47 4.83
CA VAL A 67 0.18 -3.95 3.81
C VAL A 67 0.47 -4.60 2.46
N ALA A 68 1.75 -4.74 2.10
CA ALA A 68 2.13 -5.37 0.84
C ALA A 68 1.61 -6.81 0.78
N GLU A 69 1.72 -7.54 1.87
CA GLU A 69 1.22 -8.91 1.95
C GLU A 69 -0.29 -8.96 1.73
N LYS A 70 -1.02 -8.03 2.35
CA LYS A 70 -2.47 -7.96 2.17
C LYS A 70 -2.85 -7.60 0.73
N ILE A 71 -2.10 -6.71 0.11
CA ILE A 71 -2.36 -6.34 -1.28
C ILE A 71 -2.06 -7.51 -2.22
N GLU A 72 -1.01 -8.28 -1.94
CA GLU A 72 -0.71 -9.46 -2.74
C GLU A 72 -1.84 -10.47 -2.66
N ALA A 73 -2.40 -10.68 -1.47
CA ALA A 73 -3.53 -11.58 -1.30
C ALA A 73 -4.75 -11.06 -2.06
N LEU A 74 -4.97 -9.75 -2.05
CA LEU A 74 -6.06 -9.13 -2.78
C LEU A 74 -5.91 -9.31 -4.28
N LYS A 75 -4.70 -9.15 -4.81
CA LYS A 75 -4.41 -9.35 -6.22
C LYS A 75 -4.73 -10.79 -6.62
N THR A 76 -4.27 -11.74 -5.81
CA THR A 76 -4.51 -13.15 -6.06
C THR A 76 -6.01 -13.45 -6.09
N LYS A 77 -6.74 -12.90 -5.13
CA LYS A 77 -8.18 -13.09 -5.07
C LYS A 77 -8.86 -12.55 -6.34
N CYS A 78 -8.45 -11.38 -6.80
CA CYS A 78 -9.02 -10.80 -8.02
C CYS A 78 -8.74 -11.69 -9.23
N ILE A 79 -7.53 -12.22 -9.33
CA ILE A 79 -7.16 -13.10 -10.42
C ILE A 79 -8.00 -14.36 -10.42
N ILE A 80 -8.20 -14.96 -9.26
CA ILE A 80 -9.00 -16.19 -9.13
C ILE A 80 -10.45 -15.93 -9.54
N GLU A 81 -10.97 -14.76 -9.20
CA GLU A 81 -12.34 -14.40 -9.51
C GLU A 81 -12.52 -13.87 -10.93
N GLY A 82 -11.45 -13.78 -11.69
CA GLY A 82 -11.52 -13.25 -13.05
C GLY A 82 -11.72 -11.74 -13.09
N ARG A 83 -11.37 -11.05 -12.03
CA ARG A 83 -11.50 -9.60 -11.93
C ARG A 83 -10.16 -8.92 -12.07
N CYS A 84 -10.19 -7.65 -12.46
CA CYS A 84 -9.00 -6.82 -12.42
C CYS A 84 -9.00 -6.02 -11.12
N LEU A 85 -7.85 -5.89 -10.51
CA LEU A 85 -7.72 -5.04 -9.34
C LEU A 85 -7.90 -3.59 -9.79
N THR A 86 -8.82 -2.88 -9.16
CA THR A 86 -9.09 -1.49 -9.47
C THR A 86 -8.76 -0.60 -8.29
N LYS A 87 -8.69 0.70 -8.55
CA LYS A 87 -8.44 1.67 -7.50
C LYS A 87 -9.52 1.60 -6.42
N ASP A 88 -10.76 1.42 -6.83
CA ASP A 88 -11.88 1.34 -5.88
C ASP A 88 -11.77 0.11 -4.99
N ILE A 89 -11.40 -1.04 -5.55
CA ILE A 89 -11.22 -2.26 -4.78
C ILE A 89 -10.10 -2.07 -3.77
N LEU A 90 -8.97 -1.53 -4.21
CA LEU A 90 -7.83 -1.30 -3.33
C LEU A 90 -8.18 -0.32 -2.23
N ARG A 91 -8.81 0.79 -2.58
CA ARG A 91 -9.20 1.82 -1.63
C ARG A 91 -10.17 1.28 -0.58
N THR A 92 -11.16 0.52 -1.01
CA THR A 92 -12.12 -0.07 -0.09
C THR A 92 -11.46 -1.06 0.85
N SER A 93 -10.56 -1.89 0.34
CA SER A 93 -9.85 -2.84 1.16
C SER A 93 -8.98 -2.15 2.21
N ILE A 94 -8.31 -1.07 1.84
CA ILE A 94 -7.51 -0.30 2.78
C ILE A 94 -8.40 0.33 3.85
N GLN A 95 -9.54 0.87 3.43
CA GLN A 95 -10.48 1.52 4.34
C GLN A 95 -11.00 0.57 5.41
N TYR A 96 -11.19 -0.69 5.06
CA TYR A 96 -11.64 -1.70 6.01
C TYR A 96 -10.48 -2.47 6.64
N GLY A 97 -9.25 -1.99 6.47
CA GLY A 97 -8.08 -2.61 7.06
C GLY A 97 -7.80 -4.01 6.54
N PHE A 98 -8.24 -4.30 5.32
CA PHE A 98 -8.12 -5.61 4.69
C PHE A 98 -8.81 -6.71 5.49
N SER A 99 -9.83 -6.34 6.24
CA SER A 99 -10.57 -7.31 7.05
C SER A 99 -11.47 -8.16 6.16
N GLU A 100 -11.48 -9.46 6.42
CA GLU A 100 -12.36 -10.37 5.72
C GLU A 100 -13.65 -10.62 6.49
N HIS A 101 -13.76 -10.03 7.66
CA HIS A 101 -14.89 -10.28 8.54
C HIS A 101 -16.03 -9.30 8.38
N HIS A 102 -15.77 -8.19 7.75
CA HIS A 102 -16.76 -7.11 7.69
C HIS A 102 -17.99 -7.43 6.87
N TYR A 103 -17.91 -8.44 6.03
CA TYR A 103 -19.03 -8.79 5.17
C TYR A 103 -19.84 -10.00 5.67
N THR A 104 -19.50 -10.51 6.79
CA THR A 104 -20.24 -11.67 7.33
C THR A 104 -21.53 -11.25 7.99
#